data_c4627d9afec22b4b831f0760a9a1ebb4
#
_entry.id   c4627d9afec22b4b831f0760a9a1ebb4
#
_cell.length_a   1.000
_cell.length_b   1.000
_cell.length_c   1.000
_cell.angle_alpha   90.00
_cell.angle_beta   90.00
_cell.angle_gamma   90.00
#
_symmetry.space_group_name_H-M   'P 1'
#
loop_
_entity.id
_entity.type
_entity.pdbx_description
1 polymer ?
#
loop_
_entity_poly.entity_id
_entity_poly.type
_entity_poly.pdbx_seq_one_letter_code
_entity_poly.pdbx_strand_id
1 'polypeptide(L)'
;MSAALVLGRARRRVAVIDAGSPRNAPAAHMHGFLSRDGMPPADMLAAGRAEVRGYGVELIDGQVVAIEPGFDVSLAGDQRLRSRRILIATGSRDELPEIPGIRERWGRDLLHCPYCHGWEVREQPIAVLGTNAGSIAHALLVRQWSDDVIFFVHTLDLSTDELLQLQARGIQVVSGVVARLVVDADRLTGVELSDGRLVPRTAVFVRPVNLPHPDGLLSGLGCALDDAGFVIVDATGLTSTPGVWAAGNVVDPRFQVITSAGGGSAAAIAINADLVQEDVKRAVESQSDAGGNGSQRDEYSHGDEPG
;
A
#
# COMPACT_ATOMS: atom_id res chain seq x y z
N MET A 1 -10.54 1.06 0.69
CA MET A 1 -11.80 1.59 0.10
C MET A 1 -12.31 0.70 -1.03
N SER A 2 -11.56 0.38 -2.10
CA SER A 2 -12.07 -0.42 -3.24
C SER A 2 -12.63 -1.79 -2.82
N ALA A 3 -11.94 -2.49 -1.91
CA ALA A 3 -12.46 -3.74 -1.36
C ALA A 3 -13.78 -3.55 -0.59
N ALA A 4 -13.85 -2.50 0.23
CA ALA A 4 -15.04 -2.20 1.00
C ALA A 4 -16.25 -1.88 0.10
N LEU A 5 -16.02 -1.17 -1.01
CA LEU A 5 -17.04 -0.91 -2.01
C LEU A 5 -17.60 -2.21 -2.61
N VAL A 6 -16.73 -3.12 -3.05
CA VAL A 6 -17.13 -4.39 -3.66
C VAL A 6 -17.90 -5.26 -2.67
N LEU A 7 -17.39 -5.41 -1.44
CA LEU A 7 -18.04 -6.21 -0.40
C LEU A 7 -19.37 -5.60 0.08
N GLY A 8 -19.44 -4.26 0.23
CA GLY A 8 -20.70 -3.57 0.57
C GLY A 8 -21.76 -3.77 -0.50
N ARG A 9 -21.38 -3.65 -1.79
CA ARG A 9 -22.27 -3.93 -2.93
C ARG A 9 -22.69 -5.41 -3.00
N ALA A 10 -21.84 -6.33 -2.53
CA ALA A 10 -22.18 -7.75 -2.34
C ALA A 10 -23.02 -8.01 -1.07
N ARG A 11 -23.51 -6.96 -0.39
CA ARG A 11 -24.35 -7.02 0.81
C ARG A 11 -23.67 -7.68 2.01
N ARG A 12 -22.32 -7.69 2.05
CA ARG A 12 -21.58 -8.09 3.25
C ARG A 12 -21.55 -6.96 4.27
N ARG A 13 -21.56 -7.30 5.55
CA ARG A 13 -21.27 -6.34 6.63
C ARG A 13 -19.75 -6.11 6.63
N VAL A 14 -19.34 -4.87 6.47
CA VAL A 14 -17.93 -4.48 6.35
C VAL A 14 -17.64 -3.36 7.31
N ALA A 15 -16.55 -3.49 8.07
CA ALA A 15 -15.94 -2.40 8.82
C ALA A 15 -14.57 -2.08 8.21
N VAL A 16 -14.27 -0.80 8.02
CA VAL A 16 -12.96 -0.30 7.62
C VAL A 16 -12.40 0.51 8.78
N ILE A 17 -11.26 0.09 9.30
CA ILE A 17 -10.53 0.83 10.33
C ILE A 17 -9.41 1.58 9.63
N ASP A 18 -9.36 2.89 9.83
CA ASP A 18 -8.44 3.79 9.13
C ASP A 18 -7.78 4.75 10.13
N ALA A 19 -6.45 4.69 10.24
CA ALA A 19 -5.66 5.57 11.10
C ALA A 19 -5.46 6.99 10.51
N GLY A 20 -5.96 7.26 9.30
CA GLY A 20 -5.95 8.60 8.70
C GLY A 20 -4.60 9.09 8.18
N SER A 21 -3.62 8.21 8.00
CA SER A 21 -2.26 8.57 7.59
C SER A 21 -1.85 7.87 6.28
N PRO A 22 -2.45 8.21 5.13
CA PRO A 22 -2.12 7.57 3.87
C PRO A 22 -0.71 7.98 3.40
N ARG A 23 0.03 7.02 2.82
CA ARG A 23 1.41 7.21 2.34
C ARG A 23 1.58 8.39 1.39
N ASN A 24 0.59 8.67 0.56
CA ASN A 24 0.62 9.75 -0.43
C ASN A 24 0.06 11.09 0.08
N ALA A 25 -0.19 11.23 1.37
CA ALA A 25 -0.69 12.49 1.96
C ALA A 25 0.20 13.72 1.66
N PRO A 26 1.56 13.62 1.55
CA PRO A 26 2.39 14.76 1.22
C PRO A 26 2.21 15.28 -0.21
N ALA A 27 1.67 14.47 -1.15
CA ALA A 27 1.50 14.86 -2.53
C ALA A 27 0.26 15.75 -2.71
N ALA A 28 0.41 16.88 -3.42
CA ALA A 28 -0.72 17.77 -3.74
C ALA A 28 -1.70 17.12 -4.73
N HIS A 29 -1.17 16.33 -5.65
CA HIS A 29 -1.93 15.67 -6.72
C HIS A 29 -1.48 14.22 -6.87
N MET A 30 -2.36 13.35 -7.34
CA MET A 30 -2.03 12.00 -7.77
C MET A 30 -2.20 11.88 -9.28
N HIS A 31 -1.34 11.09 -9.91
CA HIS A 31 -1.37 10.89 -11.35
C HIS A 31 -1.43 9.40 -11.70
N GLY A 32 -1.78 9.09 -12.96
CA GLY A 32 -1.83 7.72 -13.47
C GLY A 32 -3.08 6.94 -13.08
N PHE A 33 -4.08 7.55 -12.45
CA PHE A 33 -5.40 6.94 -12.25
C PHE A 33 -6.34 7.44 -13.35
N LEU A 34 -6.58 6.60 -14.36
CA LEU A 34 -7.43 6.94 -15.50
C LEU A 34 -8.79 7.50 -15.03
N SER A 35 -9.23 8.61 -15.58
CA SER A 35 -10.42 9.40 -15.23
C SER A 35 -10.32 10.21 -13.91
N ARG A 36 -9.23 10.10 -13.15
CA ARG A 36 -8.97 10.84 -11.90
C ARG A 36 -7.56 11.46 -11.88
N ASP A 37 -6.94 11.58 -13.06
CA ASP A 37 -5.60 12.17 -13.18
C ASP A 37 -5.59 13.62 -12.68
N GLY A 38 -4.58 13.97 -11.86
CA GLY A 38 -4.46 15.27 -11.23
C GLY A 38 -5.37 15.53 -10.02
N MET A 39 -6.19 14.54 -9.60
CA MET A 39 -7.03 14.70 -8.41
C MET A 39 -6.18 14.72 -7.13
N PRO A 40 -6.45 15.61 -6.15
CA PRO A 40 -5.83 15.51 -4.84
C PRO A 40 -6.12 14.18 -4.15
N PRO A 41 -5.13 13.52 -3.51
CA PRO A 41 -5.35 12.26 -2.80
C PRO A 41 -6.45 12.33 -1.75
N ALA A 42 -6.55 13.44 -1.02
CA ALA A 42 -7.57 13.66 -0.01
C ALA A 42 -8.99 13.66 -0.59
N ASP A 43 -9.19 14.26 -1.78
CA ASP A 43 -10.48 14.33 -2.46
C ASP A 43 -10.92 12.94 -2.93
N MET A 44 -9.98 12.14 -3.44
CA MET A 44 -10.27 10.75 -3.81
C MET A 44 -10.68 9.92 -2.59
N LEU A 45 -10.00 10.08 -1.46
CA LEU A 45 -10.37 9.38 -0.23
C LEU A 45 -11.74 9.84 0.29
N ALA A 46 -12.04 11.14 0.24
CA ALA A 46 -13.34 11.68 0.65
C ALA A 46 -14.48 11.12 -0.21
N ALA A 47 -14.30 11.10 -1.54
CA ALA A 47 -15.26 10.49 -2.46
C ALA A 47 -15.45 9.00 -2.17
N GLY A 48 -14.35 8.24 -2.03
CA GLY A 48 -14.42 6.81 -1.72
C GLY A 48 -15.09 6.51 -0.37
N ARG A 49 -14.85 7.33 0.66
CA ARG A 49 -15.54 7.23 1.96
C ARG A 49 -17.05 7.49 1.83
N ALA A 50 -17.46 8.46 1.01
CA ALA A 50 -18.86 8.73 0.75
C ALA A 50 -19.55 7.57 0.01
N GLU A 51 -18.89 7.03 -1.02
CA GLU A 51 -19.42 5.90 -1.79
C GLU A 51 -19.63 4.66 -0.92
N VAL A 52 -18.65 4.26 -0.10
CA VAL A 52 -18.76 3.04 0.70
C VAL A 52 -19.82 3.18 1.81
N ARG A 53 -19.97 4.37 2.41
CA ARG A 53 -21.06 4.66 3.36
C ARG A 53 -22.43 4.46 2.73
N GLY A 54 -22.60 4.82 1.45
CA GLY A 54 -23.84 4.61 0.70
C GLY A 54 -24.26 3.14 0.58
N TYR A 55 -23.31 2.20 0.77
CA TYR A 55 -23.58 0.75 0.80
C TYR A 55 -23.56 0.15 2.22
N GLY A 56 -23.63 0.99 3.25
CA GLY A 56 -23.71 0.53 4.64
C GLY A 56 -22.39 0.04 5.23
N VAL A 57 -21.24 0.40 4.62
CA VAL A 57 -19.93 0.10 5.19
C VAL A 57 -19.68 1.01 6.39
N GLU A 58 -19.29 0.41 7.51
CA GLU A 58 -18.89 1.13 8.71
C GLU A 58 -17.43 1.64 8.55
N LEU A 59 -17.23 2.95 8.75
CA LEU A 59 -15.91 3.57 8.76
C LEU A 59 -15.56 3.95 10.19
N ILE A 60 -14.49 3.38 10.71
CA ILE A 60 -14.00 3.59 12.07
C ILE A 60 -12.65 4.31 11.98
N ASP A 61 -12.60 5.54 12.49
CA ASP A 61 -11.33 6.24 12.63
C ASP A 61 -10.60 5.68 13.84
N GLY A 62 -9.43 5.08 13.63
CA GLY A 62 -8.66 4.42 14.68
C GLY A 62 -7.53 3.56 14.14
N GLN A 63 -6.76 3.03 15.07
CA GLN A 63 -5.63 2.15 14.78
C GLN A 63 -5.88 0.75 15.33
N VAL A 64 -5.69 -0.26 14.50
CA VAL A 64 -5.63 -1.65 14.93
C VAL A 64 -4.32 -1.88 15.65
N VAL A 65 -4.36 -2.43 16.86
CA VAL A 65 -3.18 -2.73 17.67
C VAL A 65 -2.89 -4.22 17.75
N ALA A 66 -3.91 -5.07 17.57
CA ALA A 66 -3.74 -6.53 17.52
C ALA A 66 -4.88 -7.19 16.75
N ILE A 67 -4.59 -8.35 16.18
CA ILE A 67 -5.58 -9.28 15.63
C ILE A 67 -5.24 -10.66 16.20
N GLU A 68 -6.14 -11.21 17.00
CA GLU A 68 -5.98 -12.50 17.63
C GLU A 68 -6.46 -13.66 16.73
N PRO A 69 -6.03 -14.91 16.96
CA PRO A 69 -6.58 -16.08 16.28
C PRO A 69 -8.11 -16.13 16.41
N GLY A 70 -8.81 -16.38 15.29
CA GLY A 70 -10.26 -16.29 15.23
C GLY A 70 -10.78 -14.90 14.83
N PHE A 71 -9.85 -13.98 14.57
CA PHE A 71 -10.08 -12.63 14.00
C PHE A 71 -10.85 -11.69 14.96
N ASP A 72 -10.51 -11.76 16.25
CA ASP A 72 -10.86 -10.72 17.21
C ASP A 72 -9.86 -9.56 17.04
N VAL A 73 -10.36 -8.41 16.61
CA VAL A 73 -9.58 -7.22 16.26
C VAL A 73 -9.65 -6.22 17.40
N SER A 74 -8.50 -5.85 17.95
CA SER A 74 -8.39 -4.85 19.02
C SER A 74 -7.90 -3.51 18.43
N LEU A 75 -8.59 -2.43 18.79
CA LEU A 75 -8.22 -1.07 18.42
C LEU A 75 -7.58 -0.35 19.59
N ALA A 76 -6.81 0.68 19.33
CA ALA A 76 -6.40 1.63 20.35
C ALA A 76 -7.65 2.23 21.04
N GLY A 77 -7.69 2.23 22.40
CA GLY A 77 -8.84 2.71 23.15
C GLY A 77 -9.90 1.67 23.50
N ASP A 78 -9.50 0.39 23.62
CA ASP A 78 -10.28 -0.74 24.14
C ASP A 78 -11.48 -1.20 23.28
N GLN A 79 -11.70 -0.62 22.12
CA GLN A 79 -12.71 -1.09 21.18
C GLN A 79 -12.27 -2.43 20.56
N ARG A 80 -13.21 -3.39 20.51
CA ARG A 80 -12.99 -4.71 19.90
C ARG A 80 -14.05 -5.01 18.86
N LEU A 81 -13.62 -5.68 17.80
CA LEU A 81 -14.48 -6.15 16.72
C LEU A 81 -14.16 -7.61 16.44
N ARG A 82 -15.16 -8.35 16.01
CA ARG A 82 -14.96 -9.72 15.54
C ARG A 82 -15.29 -9.83 14.06
N SER A 83 -14.41 -10.46 13.29
CA SER A 83 -14.56 -10.63 11.85
C SER A 83 -14.51 -12.11 11.45
N ARG A 84 -15.10 -12.44 10.30
CA ARG A 84 -14.96 -13.75 9.67
C ARG A 84 -13.74 -13.82 8.75
N ARG A 85 -13.33 -12.68 8.20
CA ARG A 85 -12.19 -12.52 7.27
C ARG A 85 -11.52 -11.19 7.51
N ILE A 86 -10.23 -11.16 7.25
CA ILE A 86 -9.41 -9.95 7.39
C ILE A 86 -8.82 -9.59 6.02
N LEU A 87 -8.84 -8.32 5.68
CA LEU A 87 -8.06 -7.73 4.60
C LEU A 87 -7.12 -6.67 5.18
N ILE A 88 -5.82 -6.92 5.11
CA ILE A 88 -4.78 -5.97 5.53
C ILE A 88 -4.43 -5.08 4.35
N ALA A 89 -4.54 -3.77 4.55
CA ALA A 89 -4.23 -2.74 3.55
C ALA A 89 -3.50 -1.54 4.20
N THR A 90 -2.64 -1.83 5.18
CA THR A 90 -1.93 -0.84 6.00
C THR A 90 -0.84 -0.09 5.22
N GLY A 91 -0.45 -0.61 4.04
CA GLY A 91 0.52 0.04 3.18
C GLY A 91 1.97 -0.19 3.60
N SER A 92 2.83 0.75 3.26
CA SER A 92 4.26 0.78 3.58
C SER A 92 4.67 2.20 3.95
N ARG A 93 5.89 2.35 4.49
CA ARG A 93 6.48 3.67 4.75
C ARG A 93 7.77 3.85 3.96
N ASP A 94 8.08 5.11 3.69
CA ASP A 94 9.30 5.54 3.02
C ASP A 94 10.29 6.05 4.06
N GLU A 95 11.45 5.40 4.15
CA GLU A 95 12.56 5.90 4.95
C GLU A 95 13.45 6.78 4.07
N LEU A 96 13.50 8.05 4.43
CA LEU A 96 14.25 9.08 3.71
C LEU A 96 15.66 9.22 4.29
N PRO A 97 16.68 9.58 3.46
CA PRO A 97 18.00 9.85 3.98
C PRO A 97 18.00 11.08 4.90
N GLU A 98 18.85 11.06 5.90
CA GLU A 98 19.01 12.14 6.89
C GLU A 98 19.88 13.28 6.31
N ILE A 99 19.34 13.99 5.31
CA ILE A 99 19.96 15.17 4.68
C ILE A 99 19.03 16.37 4.94
N PRO A 100 19.55 17.50 5.45
CA PRO A 100 18.78 18.72 5.67
C PRO A 100 18.01 19.18 4.44
N GLY A 101 16.72 19.47 4.61
CA GLY A 101 15.80 19.88 3.54
C GLY A 101 15.03 18.72 2.89
N ILE A 102 15.40 17.46 3.11
CA ILE A 102 14.72 16.32 2.47
C ILE A 102 13.29 16.13 2.99
N ARG A 103 13.09 16.12 4.30
CA ARG A 103 11.76 15.89 4.89
C ARG A 103 10.78 17.02 4.56
N GLU A 104 11.25 18.25 4.55
CA GLU A 104 10.45 19.44 4.29
C GLU A 104 10.02 19.55 2.81
N ARG A 105 10.79 18.93 1.92
CA ARG A 105 10.55 18.98 0.46
C ARG A 105 9.86 17.71 -0.08
N TRP A 106 9.69 16.68 0.76
CA TRP A 106 9.08 15.40 0.35
C TRP A 106 7.65 15.58 -0.17
N GLY A 107 7.42 15.07 -1.38
CA GLY A 107 6.14 15.17 -2.08
C GLY A 107 5.88 16.53 -2.76
N ARG A 108 6.86 17.43 -2.76
CA ARG A 108 6.80 18.76 -3.39
C ARG A 108 7.75 18.85 -4.60
N ASP A 109 9.00 19.16 -4.37
CA ASP A 109 10.08 19.15 -5.36
C ASP A 109 11.21 18.17 -5.01
N LEU A 110 11.10 17.46 -3.89
CA LEU A 110 11.76 16.18 -3.65
C LEU A 110 10.76 15.05 -3.90
N LEU A 111 11.04 14.24 -4.88
CA LEU A 111 10.13 13.27 -5.49
C LEU A 111 10.73 11.87 -5.45
N HIS A 112 9.86 10.85 -5.51
CA HIS A 112 10.30 9.46 -5.64
C HIS A 112 9.90 8.87 -6.99
N CYS A 113 8.61 8.88 -7.30
CA CYS A 113 8.03 8.15 -8.43
C CYS A 113 8.01 9.02 -9.69
N PRO A 114 8.84 8.76 -10.71
CA PRO A 114 8.82 9.56 -11.93
C PRO A 114 7.53 9.37 -12.75
N TYR A 115 6.88 8.23 -12.68
CA TYR A 115 5.54 8.04 -13.28
C TYR A 115 4.46 8.86 -12.60
N CYS A 116 4.64 9.21 -11.34
CA CYS A 116 3.67 9.97 -10.55
C CYS A 116 3.87 11.49 -10.69
N HIS A 117 5.12 11.94 -10.87
CA HIS A 117 5.48 13.37 -10.78
C HIS A 117 6.50 13.84 -11.83
N GLY A 118 7.00 12.97 -12.69
CA GLY A 118 8.01 13.33 -13.69
C GLY A 118 7.46 14.30 -14.74
N TRP A 119 6.19 14.21 -15.07
CA TRP A 119 5.55 15.09 -16.05
C TRP A 119 5.52 16.55 -15.58
N GLU A 120 5.29 16.80 -14.30
CA GLU A 120 5.20 18.13 -13.70
C GLU A 120 6.56 18.85 -13.68
N VAL A 121 7.65 18.06 -13.63
CA VAL A 121 9.04 18.58 -13.63
C VAL A 121 9.81 18.25 -14.90
N ARG A 122 9.11 17.83 -15.97
CA ARG A 122 9.75 17.53 -17.25
C ARG A 122 10.51 18.73 -17.82
N GLU A 123 11.59 18.44 -18.55
CA GLU A 123 12.44 19.45 -19.19
C GLU A 123 13.11 20.44 -18.23
N GLN A 124 13.02 20.19 -16.93
CA GLN A 124 13.67 21.01 -15.91
C GLN A 124 15.03 20.43 -15.51
N PRO A 125 15.89 21.24 -14.85
CA PRO A 125 17.12 20.76 -14.23
C PRO A 125 16.81 19.81 -13.05
N ILE A 126 17.00 18.51 -13.25
CA ILE A 126 16.68 17.47 -12.26
C ILE A 126 17.95 16.91 -11.62
N ALA A 127 17.92 16.69 -10.31
CA ALA A 127 18.90 15.90 -9.58
C ALA A 127 18.37 14.50 -9.27
N VAL A 128 19.25 13.50 -9.22
CA VAL A 128 18.96 12.19 -8.62
C VAL A 128 20.03 11.92 -7.56
N LEU A 129 19.60 11.57 -6.34
CA LEU A 129 20.50 11.30 -5.23
C LEU A 129 20.88 9.82 -5.17
N GLY A 130 22.18 9.54 -5.11
CA GLY A 130 22.76 8.23 -4.93
C GLY A 130 22.73 7.79 -3.46
N THR A 131 21.63 7.21 -3.01
CA THR A 131 21.41 6.80 -1.61
C THR A 131 21.43 5.28 -1.42
N ASN A 132 21.23 4.53 -2.48
CA ASN A 132 21.30 3.06 -2.50
C ASN A 132 21.54 2.55 -3.92
N ALA A 133 21.88 1.26 -4.08
CA ALA A 133 22.21 0.64 -5.38
C ALA A 133 21.10 0.83 -6.45
N GLY A 134 19.84 0.95 -6.03
CA GLY A 134 18.76 1.19 -6.98
C GLY A 134 18.68 2.63 -7.53
N SER A 135 19.48 3.57 -7.00
CA SER A 135 19.49 4.96 -7.44
C SER A 135 20.04 5.13 -8.87
N ILE A 136 20.93 4.23 -9.34
CA ILE A 136 21.45 4.26 -10.71
C ILE A 136 20.32 3.97 -11.70
N ALA A 137 19.60 2.86 -11.52
CA ALA A 137 18.45 2.52 -12.36
C ALA A 137 17.37 3.60 -12.32
N HIS A 138 17.20 4.24 -11.16
CA HIS A 138 16.28 5.34 -10.99
C HIS A 138 16.69 6.58 -11.81
N ALA A 139 17.99 6.93 -11.83
CA ALA A 139 18.50 8.03 -12.66
C ALA A 139 18.31 7.76 -14.16
N LEU A 140 18.61 6.53 -14.60
CA LEU A 140 18.38 6.11 -15.99
C LEU A 140 16.91 6.20 -16.39
N LEU A 141 15.99 5.94 -15.46
CA LEU A 141 14.55 6.09 -15.68
C LEU A 141 14.14 7.58 -15.71
N VAL A 142 14.57 8.37 -14.73
CA VAL A 142 14.25 9.81 -14.62
C VAL A 142 14.69 10.58 -15.87
N ARG A 143 15.77 10.16 -16.52
CA ARG A 143 16.27 10.71 -17.79
C ARG A 143 15.22 10.73 -18.93
N GLN A 144 14.13 9.96 -18.79
CA GLN A 144 13.03 9.97 -19.76
C GLN A 144 12.24 11.31 -19.75
N TRP A 145 12.25 12.05 -18.65
CA TRP A 145 11.48 13.28 -18.46
C TRP A 145 12.29 14.56 -18.64
N SER A 146 13.63 14.49 -18.58
CA SER A 146 14.48 15.67 -18.77
C SER A 146 15.81 15.29 -19.39
N ASP A 147 16.32 16.16 -20.27
CA ASP A 147 17.67 16.04 -20.83
C ASP A 147 18.74 16.61 -19.88
N ASP A 148 18.37 17.44 -18.91
CA ASP A 148 19.25 18.02 -17.90
C ASP A 148 19.11 17.24 -16.57
N VAL A 149 19.77 16.08 -16.48
CA VAL A 149 19.81 15.24 -15.28
C VAL A 149 21.22 15.16 -14.74
N ILE A 150 21.38 15.44 -13.44
CA ILE A 150 22.61 15.20 -12.68
C ILE A 150 22.39 14.08 -11.69
N PHE A 151 23.28 13.09 -11.70
CA PHE A 151 23.38 12.08 -10.66
C PHE A 151 24.42 12.48 -9.63
N PHE A 152 23.99 12.70 -8.39
CA PHE A 152 24.87 12.95 -7.25
C PHE A 152 25.25 11.61 -6.62
N VAL A 153 26.55 11.27 -6.67
CA VAL A 153 27.07 10.00 -6.16
C VAL A 153 26.81 9.84 -4.66
N HIS A 154 26.93 10.97 -3.93
CA HIS A 154 26.71 11.08 -2.49
C HIS A 154 27.55 10.05 -1.72
N THR A 155 26.93 8.95 -1.23
CA THR A 155 27.59 7.92 -0.42
C THR A 155 27.82 6.61 -1.17
N LEU A 156 27.56 6.58 -2.47
CA LEU A 156 27.74 5.37 -3.28
C LEU A 156 29.14 5.28 -3.85
N ASP A 157 29.60 4.05 -4.06
CA ASP A 157 30.73 3.75 -4.92
C ASP A 157 30.20 3.22 -6.26
N LEU A 158 30.47 3.95 -7.35
CA LEU A 158 30.05 3.53 -8.68
C LEU A 158 31.08 2.62 -9.32
N SER A 159 30.62 1.51 -9.86
CA SER A 159 31.42 0.69 -10.77
C SER A 159 31.65 1.42 -12.09
N THR A 160 32.66 1.00 -12.84
CA THR A 160 32.96 1.52 -14.18
C THR A 160 31.76 1.37 -15.12
N ASP A 161 31.05 0.23 -15.03
CA ASP A 161 29.89 -0.05 -15.88
C ASP A 161 28.71 0.87 -15.57
N GLU A 162 28.43 1.13 -14.29
CA GLU A 162 27.37 2.06 -13.88
C GLU A 162 27.68 3.49 -14.33
N LEU A 163 28.93 3.92 -14.19
CA LEU A 163 29.38 5.22 -14.69
C LEU A 163 29.21 5.33 -16.21
N LEU A 164 29.58 4.31 -16.96
CA LEU A 164 29.40 4.26 -18.41
C LEU A 164 27.92 4.31 -18.82
N GLN A 165 27.04 3.60 -18.09
CA GLN A 165 25.60 3.63 -18.35
C GLN A 165 25.01 5.03 -18.16
N LEU A 166 25.35 5.72 -17.05
CA LEU A 166 24.92 7.08 -16.79
C LEU A 166 25.40 8.04 -17.89
N GLN A 167 26.70 7.99 -18.23
CA GLN A 167 27.29 8.82 -19.27
C GLN A 167 26.70 8.58 -20.66
N ALA A 168 26.48 7.32 -21.03
CA ALA A 168 25.86 6.94 -22.32
C ALA A 168 24.45 7.47 -22.47
N ARG A 169 23.75 7.71 -21.35
CA ARG A 169 22.43 8.35 -21.32
C ARG A 169 22.49 9.88 -21.21
N GLY A 170 23.70 10.48 -21.24
CA GLY A 170 23.88 11.92 -21.11
C GLY A 170 23.62 12.44 -19.69
N ILE A 171 23.63 11.59 -18.67
CA ILE A 171 23.49 11.97 -17.28
C ILE A 171 24.85 12.43 -16.75
N GLN A 172 24.92 13.66 -16.27
CA GLN A 172 26.12 14.17 -15.62
C GLN A 172 26.28 13.53 -14.23
N VAL A 173 27.50 13.18 -13.89
CA VAL A 173 27.81 12.57 -12.58
C VAL A 173 28.63 13.55 -11.74
N VAL A 174 28.13 13.86 -10.55
CA VAL A 174 28.78 14.77 -9.60
C VAL A 174 29.19 13.98 -8.36
N SER A 175 30.49 13.90 -8.13
CA SER A 175 31.09 13.29 -6.95
C SER A 175 31.08 14.23 -5.76
N GLY A 176 30.93 13.66 -4.56
CA GLY A 176 30.94 14.36 -3.27
C GLY A 176 29.67 14.09 -2.48
N VAL A 177 29.76 14.27 -1.17
CA VAL A 177 28.64 14.05 -0.25
C VAL A 177 27.70 15.24 -0.32
N VAL A 178 26.41 14.99 -0.47
CA VAL A 178 25.37 16.01 -0.42
C VAL A 178 25.19 16.45 1.03
N ALA A 179 25.35 17.74 1.29
CA ALA A 179 25.22 18.34 2.61
C ALA A 179 23.79 18.76 2.93
N ARG A 180 23.09 19.34 1.95
CA ARG A 180 21.70 19.78 2.11
C ARG A 180 21.03 20.11 0.78
N LEU A 181 19.71 20.18 0.80
CA LEU A 181 18.92 20.82 -0.24
C LEU A 181 18.81 22.33 0.05
N VAL A 182 18.99 23.13 -0.97
CA VAL A 182 18.90 24.60 -0.86
C VAL A 182 17.53 25.07 -1.33
N VAL A 183 16.86 25.84 -0.48
CA VAL A 183 15.50 26.32 -0.69
C VAL A 183 15.50 27.84 -0.62
N ASP A 184 14.85 28.48 -1.58
CA ASP A 184 14.58 29.90 -1.58
C ASP A 184 13.11 30.13 -1.97
N ALA A 185 12.44 31.09 -1.31
CA ALA A 185 11.02 31.40 -1.53
C ALA A 185 10.10 30.16 -1.61
N ASP A 186 10.31 29.20 -0.68
CA ASP A 186 9.60 27.92 -0.59
C ASP A 186 9.72 27.01 -1.84
N ARG A 187 10.81 27.12 -2.59
CA ARG A 187 11.13 26.28 -3.75
C ARG A 187 12.56 25.76 -3.65
N LEU A 188 12.75 24.54 -4.11
CA LEU A 188 14.08 23.99 -4.29
C LEU A 188 14.84 24.78 -5.35
N THR A 189 16.06 25.21 -5.03
CA THR A 189 16.92 25.97 -5.95
C THR A 189 18.25 25.29 -6.21
N GLY A 190 18.62 24.28 -5.43
CA GLY A 190 19.86 23.55 -5.66
C GLY A 190 20.19 22.48 -4.63
N VAL A 191 21.27 21.79 -4.89
CA VAL A 191 21.91 20.79 -4.04
C VAL A 191 23.28 21.28 -3.65
N GLU A 192 23.56 21.38 -2.36
CA GLU A 192 24.86 21.79 -1.82
C GLU A 192 25.65 20.56 -1.38
N LEU A 193 26.90 20.51 -1.77
CA LEU A 193 27.86 19.47 -1.38
C LEU A 193 28.63 19.87 -0.13
N SER A 194 29.23 18.92 0.57
CA SER A 194 30.01 19.13 1.79
C SER A 194 31.29 19.94 1.55
N ASP A 195 31.76 20.07 0.31
CA ASP A 195 32.88 20.92 -0.07
C ASP A 195 32.48 22.37 -0.41
N GLY A 196 31.19 22.73 -0.25
CA GLY A 196 30.66 24.06 -0.48
C GLY A 196 30.18 24.31 -1.92
N ARG A 197 30.35 23.37 -2.85
CA ARG A 197 29.80 23.51 -4.20
C ARG A 197 28.27 23.49 -4.16
N LEU A 198 27.68 24.52 -4.78
CA LEU A 198 26.24 24.61 -5.00
C LEU A 198 25.92 24.28 -6.46
N VAL A 199 25.07 23.29 -6.68
CA VAL A 199 24.62 22.87 -8.01
C VAL A 199 23.14 23.20 -8.15
N PRO A 200 22.77 24.20 -9.03
CA PRO A 200 21.38 24.59 -9.21
C PRO A 200 20.53 23.44 -9.76
N ARG A 201 19.39 23.13 -9.10
CA ARG A 201 18.37 22.13 -9.50
C ARG A 201 17.02 22.58 -9.02
N THR A 202 15.98 22.28 -9.77
CA THR A 202 14.60 22.67 -9.43
C THR A 202 13.77 21.49 -8.93
N ALA A 203 14.22 20.27 -9.17
CA ALA A 203 13.62 19.05 -8.65
C ALA A 203 14.71 18.04 -8.29
N VAL A 204 14.46 17.25 -7.26
CA VAL A 204 15.33 16.17 -6.82
C VAL A 204 14.52 14.88 -6.77
N PHE A 205 15.06 13.82 -7.37
CA PHE A 205 14.54 12.47 -7.17
C PHE A 205 15.41 11.71 -6.20
N VAL A 206 14.77 11.00 -5.28
CA VAL A 206 15.43 10.09 -4.34
C VAL A 206 14.70 8.76 -4.34
N ARG A 207 15.44 7.68 -4.19
CA ARG A 207 14.86 6.35 -3.96
C ARG A 207 14.88 6.06 -2.46
N PRO A 208 13.75 6.17 -1.76
CA PRO A 208 13.69 5.84 -0.34
C PRO A 208 13.89 4.35 -0.11
N VAL A 209 14.26 3.96 1.08
CA VAL A 209 14.11 2.58 1.52
C VAL A 209 12.65 2.34 1.86
N ASN A 210 12.02 1.41 1.15
CA ASN A 210 10.63 1.05 1.45
C ASN A 210 10.61 0.00 2.54
N LEU A 211 9.90 0.30 3.62
CA LEU A 211 9.74 -0.58 4.76
C LEU A 211 8.29 -1.01 4.92
N PRO A 212 8.02 -2.25 5.35
CA PRO A 212 6.69 -2.65 5.79
C PRO A 212 6.17 -1.71 6.87
N HIS A 213 4.84 -1.60 7.00
CA HIS A 213 4.25 -0.84 8.08
C HIS A 213 4.57 -1.52 9.43
N PRO A 214 4.99 -0.76 10.47
CA PRO A 214 5.50 -1.33 11.72
C PRO A 214 4.41 -1.81 12.69
N ASP A 215 3.23 -2.18 12.18
CA ASP A 215 2.09 -2.62 12.99
C ASP A 215 2.21 -4.07 13.50
N GLY A 216 3.04 -4.89 12.86
CA GLY A 216 3.24 -6.30 13.21
C GLY A 216 2.02 -7.20 13.00
N LEU A 217 0.94 -6.70 12.39
CA LEU A 217 -0.33 -7.43 12.25
C LEU A 217 -0.18 -8.71 11.42
N LEU A 218 0.52 -8.64 10.30
CA LEU A 218 0.73 -9.80 9.41
C LEU A 218 1.62 -10.87 10.03
N SER A 219 2.71 -10.47 10.69
CA SER A 219 3.59 -11.40 11.41
C SER A 219 2.88 -12.01 12.62
N GLY A 220 2.08 -11.22 13.34
CA GLY A 220 1.25 -11.69 14.46
C GLY A 220 0.19 -12.70 14.02
N LEU A 221 -0.31 -12.62 12.79
CA LEU A 221 -1.22 -13.58 12.17
C LEU A 221 -0.50 -14.80 11.57
N GLY A 222 0.83 -14.87 11.62
CA GLY A 222 1.62 -15.97 11.05
C GLY A 222 1.69 -15.96 9.53
N CYS A 223 1.47 -14.83 8.88
CA CYS A 223 1.60 -14.70 7.44
C CYS A 223 3.06 -14.80 6.99
N ALA A 224 3.32 -15.51 5.89
CA ALA A 224 4.64 -15.56 5.27
C ALA A 224 5.03 -14.20 4.70
N LEU A 225 6.27 -13.80 4.94
CA LEU A 225 6.86 -12.55 4.46
C LEU A 225 8.04 -12.86 3.53
N ASP A 226 8.34 -11.95 2.61
CA ASP A 226 9.55 -12.01 1.80
C ASP A 226 10.79 -11.50 2.58
N ASP A 227 11.96 -11.53 1.94
CA ASP A 227 13.23 -11.09 2.54
C ASP A 227 13.25 -9.60 2.90
N ALA A 228 12.37 -8.78 2.31
CA ALA A 228 12.20 -7.37 2.61
C ALA A 228 11.12 -7.11 3.67
N GLY A 229 10.43 -8.16 4.14
CA GLY A 229 9.40 -8.12 5.16
C GLY A 229 8.00 -7.80 4.63
N PHE A 230 7.78 -7.79 3.30
CA PHE A 230 6.46 -7.64 2.72
C PHE A 230 5.72 -8.97 2.65
N VAL A 231 4.38 -8.91 2.78
CA VAL A 231 3.57 -10.14 2.80
C VAL A 231 3.52 -10.82 1.44
N ILE A 232 3.71 -12.13 1.45
CA ILE A 232 3.55 -12.98 0.26
C ILE A 232 2.08 -13.33 0.10
N VAL A 233 1.54 -13.08 -1.09
CA VAL A 233 0.14 -13.38 -1.44
C VAL A 233 0.06 -14.11 -2.78
N ASP A 234 -1.05 -14.82 -3.00
CA ASP A 234 -1.40 -15.37 -4.31
C ASP A 234 -2.02 -14.29 -5.25
N ALA A 235 -2.40 -14.69 -6.44
CA ALA A 235 -3.01 -13.79 -7.43
C ALA A 235 -4.34 -13.17 -6.97
N THR A 236 -4.97 -13.68 -5.93
CA THR A 236 -6.21 -13.16 -5.34
C THR A 236 -5.98 -12.28 -4.12
N GLY A 237 -4.73 -12.11 -3.70
CA GLY A 237 -4.36 -11.43 -2.49
C GLY A 237 -4.46 -12.27 -1.22
N LEU A 238 -4.74 -13.59 -1.31
CA LEU A 238 -4.76 -14.50 -0.17
C LEU A 238 -3.34 -14.71 0.35
N THR A 239 -3.14 -14.56 1.65
CA THR A 239 -1.87 -14.83 2.33
C THR A 239 -1.69 -16.31 2.63
N SER A 240 -0.57 -16.69 3.23
CA SER A 240 -0.34 -18.06 3.73
C SER A 240 -1.27 -18.45 4.89
N THR A 241 -1.95 -17.48 5.52
CA THR A 241 -2.88 -17.70 6.63
C THR A 241 -4.31 -17.71 6.11
N PRO A 242 -5.04 -18.85 6.24
CA PRO A 242 -6.43 -18.96 5.78
C PRO A 242 -7.33 -17.86 6.39
N GLY A 243 -8.14 -17.22 5.57
CA GLY A 243 -9.05 -16.16 6.00
C GLY A 243 -8.42 -14.76 6.09
N VAL A 244 -7.12 -14.63 5.76
CA VAL A 244 -6.40 -13.37 5.74
C VAL A 244 -5.95 -13.02 4.32
N TRP A 245 -6.37 -11.87 3.83
CA TRP A 245 -5.95 -11.28 2.56
C TRP A 245 -5.11 -10.02 2.79
N ALA A 246 -4.33 -9.63 1.80
CA ALA A 246 -3.62 -8.36 1.79
C ALA A 246 -3.67 -7.72 0.41
N ALA A 247 -3.68 -6.38 0.35
CA ALA A 247 -3.71 -5.62 -0.90
C ALA A 247 -3.03 -4.25 -0.76
N GLY A 248 -2.50 -3.73 -1.86
CA GLY A 248 -1.82 -2.43 -1.91
C GLY A 248 -0.36 -2.50 -1.48
N ASN A 249 0.19 -1.38 -0.99
CA ASN A 249 1.62 -1.28 -0.72
C ASN A 249 2.13 -2.17 0.43
N VAL A 250 1.28 -2.79 1.18
CA VAL A 250 1.66 -3.84 2.14
C VAL A 250 2.12 -5.12 1.44
N VAL A 251 1.70 -5.33 0.18
CA VAL A 251 2.13 -6.43 -0.69
C VAL A 251 3.33 -6.03 -1.55
N ASP A 252 3.24 -4.87 -2.22
CA ASP A 252 4.32 -4.35 -3.06
C ASP A 252 4.40 -2.82 -2.94
N PRO A 253 5.50 -2.27 -2.39
CA PRO A 253 5.66 -0.83 -2.20
C PRO A 253 5.69 -0.02 -3.50
N ARG A 254 5.85 -0.68 -4.67
CA ARG A 254 5.85 -0.06 -6.01
C ARG A 254 4.44 0.18 -6.55
N PHE A 255 3.40 -0.38 -5.95
CA PHE A 255 2.04 -0.24 -6.45
C PHE A 255 1.57 1.21 -6.41
N GLN A 256 1.08 1.66 -7.55
CA GLN A 256 0.39 2.94 -7.69
C GLN A 256 -1.03 2.86 -7.13
N VAL A 257 -1.71 4.02 -7.03
CA VAL A 257 -3.08 4.10 -6.51
C VAL A 257 -4.04 3.18 -7.29
N ILE A 258 -3.95 3.18 -8.62
CA ILE A 258 -4.80 2.34 -9.48
C ILE A 258 -4.53 0.83 -9.26
N THR A 259 -3.25 0.43 -9.11
CA THR A 259 -2.87 -0.96 -8.86
C THR A 259 -3.37 -1.41 -7.50
N SER A 260 -3.20 -0.56 -6.47
CA SER A 260 -3.71 -0.83 -5.12
C SER A 260 -5.23 -0.91 -5.08
N ALA A 261 -5.93 -0.07 -5.85
CA ALA A 261 -7.39 -0.11 -5.97
C ALA A 261 -7.86 -1.40 -6.65
N GLY A 262 -7.20 -1.79 -7.75
CA GLY A 262 -7.48 -3.05 -8.46
C GLY A 262 -7.22 -4.28 -7.61
N GLY A 263 -6.09 -4.32 -6.89
CA GLY A 263 -5.77 -5.41 -5.95
C GLY A 263 -6.80 -5.53 -4.82
N GLY A 264 -7.24 -4.40 -4.26
CA GLY A 264 -8.31 -4.39 -3.27
C GLY A 264 -9.65 -4.92 -3.80
N SER A 265 -9.99 -4.60 -5.05
CA SER A 265 -11.20 -5.13 -5.72
C SER A 265 -11.10 -6.64 -5.94
N ALA A 266 -9.95 -7.14 -6.43
CA ALA A 266 -9.72 -8.57 -6.65
C ALA A 266 -9.79 -9.36 -5.33
N ALA A 267 -9.14 -8.88 -4.28
CA ALA A 267 -9.20 -9.50 -2.96
C ALA A 267 -10.64 -9.56 -2.42
N ALA A 268 -11.43 -8.52 -2.60
CA ALA A 268 -12.83 -8.50 -2.17
C ALA A 268 -13.69 -9.56 -2.86
N ILE A 269 -13.48 -9.77 -4.15
CA ILE A 269 -14.19 -10.83 -4.90
C ILE A 269 -13.83 -12.20 -4.34
N ALA A 270 -12.53 -12.47 -4.08
CA ALA A 270 -12.06 -13.71 -3.50
C ALA A 270 -12.60 -13.93 -2.08
N ILE A 271 -12.56 -12.90 -1.22
CA ILE A 271 -13.15 -12.94 0.12
C ILE A 271 -14.64 -13.27 0.06
N ASN A 272 -15.39 -12.66 -0.86
CA ASN A 272 -16.82 -12.95 -0.96
C ASN A 272 -17.08 -14.37 -1.42
N ALA A 273 -16.30 -14.89 -2.38
CA ALA A 273 -16.40 -16.27 -2.84
C ALA A 273 -16.14 -17.27 -1.71
N ASP A 274 -15.11 -17.04 -0.92
CA ASP A 274 -14.75 -17.86 0.24
C ASP A 274 -15.85 -17.82 1.33
N LEU A 275 -16.41 -16.65 1.62
CA LEU A 275 -17.54 -16.50 2.53
C LEU A 275 -18.81 -17.23 2.03
N VAL A 276 -19.06 -17.26 0.72
CA VAL A 276 -20.18 -18.01 0.13
C VAL A 276 -19.99 -19.52 0.36
N GLN A 277 -18.78 -20.04 0.17
CA GLN A 277 -18.50 -21.46 0.43
C GLN A 277 -18.70 -21.81 1.91
N GLU A 278 -18.28 -20.94 2.83
CA GLU A 278 -18.53 -21.13 4.25
C GLU A 278 -20.04 -21.09 4.57
N ASP A 279 -20.78 -20.15 3.98
CA ASP A 279 -22.24 -20.04 4.18
C ASP A 279 -22.97 -21.31 3.67
N VAL A 280 -22.55 -21.86 2.50
CA VAL A 280 -23.07 -23.12 1.96
C VAL A 280 -22.78 -24.28 2.89
N LYS A 281 -21.54 -24.43 3.35
CA LYS A 281 -21.16 -25.48 4.27
C LYS A 281 -22.00 -25.47 5.55
N ARG A 282 -22.17 -24.31 6.17
CA ARG A 282 -23.01 -24.16 7.37
C ARG A 282 -24.48 -24.49 7.11
N ALA A 283 -25.02 -24.11 5.95
CA ALA A 283 -26.40 -24.43 5.59
C ALA A 283 -26.64 -25.93 5.41
N VAL A 284 -25.69 -26.66 4.78
CA VAL A 284 -25.75 -28.11 4.61
C VAL A 284 -25.66 -28.83 5.96
N GLU A 285 -24.70 -28.42 6.83
CA GLU A 285 -24.56 -29.00 8.18
C GLU A 285 -25.85 -28.84 8.99
N SER A 286 -26.46 -27.64 9.01
CA SER A 286 -27.70 -27.39 9.72
C SER A 286 -28.92 -28.19 9.22
N GLN A 287 -28.97 -28.47 7.93
CA GLN A 287 -30.02 -29.38 7.36
C GLN A 287 -29.81 -30.83 7.77
N SER A 288 -28.58 -31.30 7.81
CA SER A 288 -28.24 -32.67 8.23
C SER A 288 -28.62 -32.93 9.67
N ASP A 289 -28.37 -31.95 10.56
CA ASP A 289 -28.71 -32.01 11.99
C ASP A 289 -30.22 -31.98 12.23
N ALA A 290 -30.99 -31.24 11.42
CA ALA A 290 -32.45 -31.19 11.48
C ALA A 290 -33.11 -32.48 10.97
N GLY A 291 -32.52 -33.14 9.93
CA GLY A 291 -33.00 -34.39 9.40
C GLY A 291 -32.75 -35.62 10.32
N GLY A 292 -31.63 -35.60 11.08
CA GLY A 292 -31.27 -36.65 12.02
C GLY A 292 -32.20 -36.78 13.25
N ASN A 293 -32.89 -35.71 13.61
CA ASN A 293 -33.79 -35.72 14.79
C ASN A 293 -35.24 -36.11 14.49
N GLY A 294 -35.58 -36.35 13.18
CA GLY A 294 -36.93 -36.74 12.74
C GLY A 294 -37.17 -38.25 12.65
N SER A 295 -36.11 -39.08 12.66
CA SER A 295 -36.25 -40.53 12.42
C SER A 295 -36.41 -41.40 13.70
N GLN A 296 -36.52 -40.83 14.88
CA GLN A 296 -36.67 -41.58 16.15
C GLN A 296 -38.07 -41.51 16.77
N ARG A 297 -39.14 -41.04 16.07
CA ARG A 297 -40.49 -40.92 16.67
C ARG A 297 -41.57 -41.85 16.12
N ASP A 298 -41.30 -42.81 15.24
CA ASP A 298 -42.31 -43.74 14.69
C ASP A 298 -41.98 -45.21 14.91
N GLU A 299 -41.67 -45.64 16.14
CA GLU A 299 -41.70 -47.04 16.55
C GLU A 299 -42.21 -47.14 17.98
N TYR A 300 -43.52 -46.98 18.21
CA TYR A 300 -44.21 -47.57 19.34
C TYR A 300 -45.72 -47.27 19.25
N SER A 301 -46.47 -48.10 18.52
CA SER A 301 -47.87 -48.40 18.85
C SER A 301 -48.39 -49.61 18.02
N HIS A 302 -48.12 -50.79 18.44
CA HIS A 302 -48.99 -51.92 18.25
C HIS A 302 -49.34 -52.44 19.63
N GLY A 303 -50.51 -51.98 20.15
CA GLY A 303 -51.14 -52.51 21.34
C GLY A 303 -52.00 -53.71 20.94
N ASP A 304 -51.76 -54.84 21.60
CA ASP A 304 -52.63 -56.02 21.66
C ASP A 304 -54.04 -55.69 22.10
N GLU A 305 -55.04 -56.23 21.38
CA GLU A 305 -56.34 -56.50 21.95
C GLU A 305 -56.52 -58.02 22.03
N PRO A 306 -56.94 -58.54 23.21
CA PRO A 306 -57.43 -59.91 23.35
C PRO A 306 -58.97 -59.93 23.48
N GLY A 307 -59.60 -60.92 22.87
CA GLY A 307 -60.92 -61.49 23.29
C GLY A 307 -62.05 -61.45 22.33
#